data_756cfa4c3d2a5be6de58c41151bedfe9
#
_entry.id   756cfa4c3d2a5be6de58c41151bedfe9
#
_cell.length_a   1.000
_cell.length_b   1.000
_cell.length_c   1.000
_cell.angle_alpha   90.00
_cell.angle_beta   90.00
_cell.angle_gamma   90.00
#
_symmetry.space_group_name_H-M   'P 1'
#
loop_
_entity.id
_entity.type
_entity.pdbx_description
1 polymer ?
#
loop_
_entity_poly.entity_id
_entity_poly.type
_entity_poly.pdbx_seq_one_letter_code
_entity_poly.pdbx_strand_id
1 'polypeptide(L)'
;MSRPSVFITGANGFIGRSLGAHFAENGYDVRGVDLAADPARNVVAGDVVNPRPWKSHLQGCAVVLHTAAVVSNAVAAGQQWQANVLGTRRVLEAAARAGVERVVHFSSVRAYGDLGFPDGVKETWPLRADGRAYVDTKVAAEATAFAAHASGEIAVTVVRPGDVYGPGSRPWTIIPVEEIKKGRLILPAGGQGVFSPVYIDDLIAGILLAATHPDAAGQDFNLPGVEPVTCKTFFGHYTRMLNKPPPRTVPTRVAIALATAAGTVERFRGRSSELNAETVYYLTRAGGYSRAKAERVLGWVPQVSLDEGMARTEAWLRTEGYLD
;
A
#
# COMPACT_ATOMS: atom_id res chain seq x y z
N MET A 1 27.10 -21.33 2.89
CA MET A 1 26.66 -20.26 1.98
C MET A 1 26.15 -19.12 2.87
N SER A 2 26.50 -17.86 2.58
CA SER A 2 25.93 -16.71 3.29
C SER A 2 24.44 -16.60 3.02
N ARG A 3 23.64 -16.19 4.02
CA ARG A 3 22.21 -15.94 3.82
C ARG A 3 22.02 -14.81 2.81
N PRO A 4 21.04 -14.90 1.88
CA PRO A 4 20.74 -13.80 1.01
C PRO A 4 20.22 -12.61 1.84
N SER A 5 20.66 -11.40 1.53
CA SER A 5 20.27 -10.20 2.28
C SER A 5 19.22 -9.39 1.51
N VAL A 6 18.24 -8.87 2.24
CA VAL A 6 17.20 -7.97 1.72
C VAL A 6 17.24 -6.64 2.47
N PHE A 7 17.06 -5.54 1.74
CA PHE A 7 16.96 -4.21 2.32
C PHE A 7 15.56 -3.63 2.13
N ILE A 8 14.93 -3.17 3.20
CA ILE A 8 13.56 -2.64 3.20
C ILE A 8 13.59 -1.15 3.51
N THR A 9 13.08 -0.30 2.62
CA THR A 9 12.81 1.11 2.93
C THR A 9 11.38 1.24 3.44
N GLY A 10 11.13 2.13 4.41
CA GLY A 10 9.83 2.17 5.09
C GLY A 10 9.65 0.96 6.03
N ALA A 11 10.76 0.46 6.59
CA ALA A 11 10.81 -0.79 7.35
C ALA A 11 9.99 -0.77 8.65
N ASN A 12 9.69 0.41 9.20
CA ASN A 12 8.82 0.57 10.38
C ASN A 12 7.33 0.72 10.03
N GLY A 13 7.00 0.86 8.75
CA GLY A 13 5.63 0.90 8.27
C GLY A 13 4.92 -0.45 8.39
N PHE A 14 3.61 -0.46 8.21
CA PHE A 14 2.77 -1.66 8.28
C PHE A 14 3.28 -2.78 7.36
N ILE A 15 3.41 -2.51 6.06
CA ILE A 15 3.89 -3.49 5.09
C ILE A 15 5.37 -3.83 5.35
N GLY A 16 6.21 -2.83 5.67
CA GLY A 16 7.63 -3.03 5.94
C GLY A 16 7.92 -3.98 7.11
N ARG A 17 7.15 -3.86 8.21
CA ARG A 17 7.25 -4.77 9.35
C ARG A 17 6.89 -6.21 8.98
N SER A 18 5.78 -6.39 8.28
CA SER A 18 5.32 -7.71 7.84
C SER A 18 6.31 -8.36 6.87
N LEU A 19 6.86 -7.59 5.91
CA LEU A 19 7.93 -8.06 5.03
C LEU A 19 9.16 -8.49 5.83
N GLY A 20 9.61 -7.63 6.77
CA GLY A 20 10.79 -7.94 7.59
C GLY A 20 10.67 -9.24 8.34
N ALA A 21 9.54 -9.50 8.99
CA ALA A 21 9.25 -10.74 9.69
C ALA A 21 9.28 -11.94 8.72
N HIS A 22 8.51 -11.86 7.64
CA HIS A 22 8.37 -12.96 6.69
C HIS A 22 9.70 -13.30 5.97
N PHE A 23 10.48 -12.29 5.54
CA PHE A 23 11.77 -12.56 4.92
C PHE A 23 12.77 -13.17 5.91
N ALA A 24 12.77 -12.74 7.18
CA ALA A 24 13.60 -13.34 8.22
C ALA A 24 13.24 -14.82 8.47
N GLU A 25 11.94 -15.15 8.53
CA GLU A 25 11.42 -16.51 8.65
C GLU A 25 11.81 -17.39 7.45
N ASN A 26 11.94 -16.80 6.27
CA ASN A 26 12.41 -17.47 5.05
C ASN A 26 13.94 -17.46 4.89
N GLY A 27 14.68 -17.15 5.95
CA GLY A 27 16.13 -17.31 6.01
C GLY A 27 16.95 -16.18 5.43
N TYR A 28 16.35 -15.01 5.18
CA TYR A 28 17.07 -13.81 4.72
C TYR A 28 17.70 -13.05 5.89
N ASP A 29 18.83 -12.39 5.63
CA ASP A 29 19.35 -11.31 6.48
C ASP A 29 18.61 -10.03 6.13
N VAL A 30 17.77 -9.54 7.05
CA VAL A 30 16.90 -8.37 6.81
C VAL A 30 17.54 -7.12 7.40
N ARG A 31 17.67 -6.10 6.57
CA ARG A 31 18.11 -4.75 6.94
C ARG A 31 17.09 -3.74 6.46
N GLY A 32 17.06 -2.57 7.07
CA GLY A 32 16.10 -1.56 6.63
C GLY A 32 16.47 -0.14 7.01
N VAL A 33 15.70 0.79 6.42
CA VAL A 33 15.73 2.21 6.74
C VAL A 33 14.31 2.73 6.95
N ASP A 34 14.16 3.60 7.95
CA ASP A 34 12.95 4.37 8.17
C ASP A 34 13.31 5.72 8.81
N LEU A 35 12.37 6.65 8.92
CA LEU A 35 12.60 7.94 9.56
C LEU A 35 13.08 7.81 11.02
N ALA A 36 12.65 6.75 11.70
CA ALA A 36 13.12 6.38 13.04
C ALA A 36 13.88 5.04 12.99
N ALA A 37 14.96 4.93 13.76
CA ALA A 37 15.69 3.67 13.89
C ALA A 37 14.90 2.65 14.72
N ASP A 38 15.11 1.37 14.41
CA ASP A 38 14.71 0.23 15.26
C ASP A 38 15.84 -0.80 15.25
N PRO A 39 16.81 -0.67 16.18
CA PRO A 39 17.96 -1.57 16.24
C PRO A 39 17.59 -3.05 16.44
N ALA A 40 16.49 -3.34 17.13
CA ALA A 40 16.04 -4.71 17.37
C ALA A 40 15.66 -5.44 16.05
N ARG A 41 15.28 -4.67 15.00
CA ARG A 41 14.96 -5.18 13.67
C ARG A 41 15.98 -4.79 12.60
N ASN A 42 17.16 -4.34 13.01
CA ASN A 42 18.23 -3.89 12.09
C ASN A 42 17.76 -2.78 11.13
N VAL A 43 16.98 -1.82 11.66
CA VAL A 43 16.49 -0.65 10.92
C VAL A 43 17.26 0.59 11.36
N VAL A 44 17.91 1.25 10.42
CA VAL A 44 18.62 2.51 10.66
C VAL A 44 17.72 3.71 10.39
N ALA A 45 17.99 4.84 11.08
CA ALA A 45 17.29 6.08 10.80
C ALA A 45 17.80 6.71 9.49
N GLY A 46 16.87 7.15 8.64
CA GLY A 46 17.20 7.86 7.42
C GLY A 46 15.98 8.19 6.57
N ASP A 47 16.16 9.20 5.71
CA ASP A 47 15.16 9.61 4.73
C ASP A 47 15.57 9.07 3.35
N VAL A 48 14.62 8.51 2.61
CA VAL A 48 14.82 7.99 1.24
C VAL A 48 15.25 9.08 0.26
N VAL A 49 14.91 10.35 0.54
CA VAL A 49 15.35 11.50 -0.26
C VAL A 49 16.85 11.77 -0.09
N ASN A 50 17.45 11.40 1.05
CA ASN A 50 18.86 11.54 1.32
C ASN A 50 19.52 10.20 1.69
N PRO A 51 20.03 9.43 0.72
CA PRO A 51 20.61 8.12 0.99
C PRO A 51 21.95 8.14 1.75
N ARG A 52 22.62 9.28 1.87
CA ARG A 52 23.97 9.36 2.45
C ARG A 52 24.13 8.65 3.81
N PRO A 53 23.19 8.80 4.77
CA PRO A 53 23.33 8.17 6.09
C PRO A 53 23.18 6.64 6.09
N TRP A 54 22.44 6.07 5.13
CA TRP A 54 22.04 4.66 5.17
C TRP A 54 22.48 3.82 3.97
N LYS A 55 22.98 4.43 2.88
CA LYS A 55 23.35 3.70 1.64
C LYS A 55 24.38 2.59 1.84
N SER A 56 25.25 2.68 2.84
CA SER A 56 26.24 1.63 3.15
C SER A 56 25.59 0.31 3.60
N HIS A 57 24.37 0.37 4.14
CA HIS A 57 23.62 -0.81 4.54
C HIS A 57 23.04 -1.62 3.36
N LEU A 58 23.09 -1.06 2.13
CA LEU A 58 22.73 -1.78 0.90
C LEU A 58 23.80 -2.78 0.45
N GLN A 59 25.02 -2.65 0.93
CA GLN A 59 26.14 -3.49 0.49
C GLN A 59 25.89 -4.97 0.80
N GLY A 60 26.02 -5.81 -0.24
CA GLY A 60 25.75 -7.25 -0.15
C GLY A 60 24.27 -7.62 -0.07
N CYS A 61 23.34 -6.68 -0.20
CA CYS A 61 21.93 -6.98 -0.36
C CYS A 61 21.64 -7.41 -1.80
N ALA A 62 20.93 -8.53 -1.98
CA ALA A 62 20.49 -8.98 -3.29
C ALA A 62 19.27 -8.19 -3.78
N VAL A 63 18.35 -7.85 -2.89
CA VAL A 63 17.08 -7.22 -3.23
C VAL A 63 16.79 -6.03 -2.33
N VAL A 64 16.20 -4.98 -2.92
CA VAL A 64 15.59 -3.87 -2.18
C VAL A 64 14.06 -3.94 -2.33
N LEU A 65 13.35 -3.91 -1.21
CA LEU A 65 11.90 -3.77 -1.16
C LEU A 65 11.58 -2.31 -0.83
N HIS A 66 11.19 -1.54 -1.85
CA HIS A 66 10.96 -0.10 -1.70
C HIS A 66 9.52 0.21 -1.35
N THR A 67 9.20 0.13 -0.04
CA THR A 67 7.84 0.41 0.50
C THR A 67 7.67 1.82 1.03
N ALA A 68 8.78 2.57 1.24
CA ALA A 68 8.72 3.93 1.74
C ALA A 68 7.92 4.83 0.80
N ALA A 69 6.85 5.39 1.31
CA ALA A 69 6.00 6.34 0.62
C ALA A 69 5.18 7.16 1.61
N VAL A 70 4.84 8.37 1.25
CA VAL A 70 3.78 9.13 1.91
C VAL A 70 2.45 8.70 1.30
N VAL A 71 1.66 7.96 2.09
CA VAL A 71 0.32 7.46 1.73
C VAL A 71 -0.70 8.27 2.54
N SER A 72 -1.10 9.43 2.02
CA SER A 72 -1.98 10.33 2.76
C SER A 72 -2.70 11.27 1.79
N ASN A 73 -3.98 11.50 2.04
CA ASN A 73 -4.77 12.54 1.37
C ASN A 73 -4.68 13.89 2.13
N ALA A 74 -3.96 13.93 3.26
CA ALA A 74 -3.87 15.08 4.15
C ALA A 74 -2.52 15.81 4.08
N VAL A 75 -1.48 15.15 3.56
CA VAL A 75 -0.13 15.70 3.43
C VAL A 75 -0.02 16.56 2.16
N ALA A 76 0.70 17.67 2.25
CA ALA A 76 0.91 18.58 1.12
C ALA A 76 1.53 17.85 -0.10
N ALA A 77 1.06 18.19 -1.30
CA ALA A 77 1.50 17.56 -2.55
C ALA A 77 3.03 17.59 -2.72
N GLY A 78 3.68 18.71 -2.42
CA GLY A 78 5.14 18.84 -2.53
C GLY A 78 5.91 17.81 -1.68
N GLN A 79 5.43 17.51 -0.47
CA GLN A 79 6.04 16.48 0.38
C GLN A 79 5.84 15.07 -0.20
N GLN A 80 4.67 14.80 -0.77
CA GLN A 80 4.40 13.54 -1.45
C GLN A 80 5.31 13.36 -2.68
N TRP A 81 5.50 14.40 -3.51
CA TRP A 81 6.43 14.38 -4.64
C TRP A 81 7.87 14.14 -4.21
N GLN A 82 8.33 14.80 -3.14
CA GLN A 82 9.67 14.58 -2.59
C GLN A 82 9.86 13.13 -2.15
N ALA A 83 8.98 12.60 -1.30
CA ALA A 83 9.15 11.25 -0.78
C ALA A 83 8.90 10.16 -1.84
N ASN A 84 7.79 10.27 -2.59
CA ASN A 84 7.35 9.18 -3.45
C ASN A 84 8.09 9.14 -4.80
N VAL A 85 8.46 10.30 -5.37
CA VAL A 85 9.09 10.35 -6.69
C VAL A 85 10.61 10.56 -6.57
N LEU A 86 11.06 11.65 -5.94
CA LEU A 86 12.47 11.88 -5.77
C LEU A 86 13.11 10.80 -4.87
N GLY A 87 12.42 10.41 -3.77
CA GLY A 87 12.86 9.32 -2.90
C GLY A 87 13.04 8.02 -3.68
N THR A 88 12.07 7.63 -4.53
CA THR A 88 12.19 6.45 -5.40
C THR A 88 13.43 6.55 -6.30
N ARG A 89 13.64 7.69 -6.97
CA ARG A 89 14.82 7.87 -7.82
C ARG A 89 16.12 7.70 -7.02
N ARG A 90 16.19 8.28 -5.82
CA ARG A 90 17.36 8.18 -4.93
C ARG A 90 17.63 6.76 -4.44
N VAL A 91 16.57 6.00 -4.13
CA VAL A 91 16.69 4.58 -3.75
C VAL A 91 17.23 3.75 -4.91
N LEU A 92 16.71 3.92 -6.12
CA LEU A 92 17.18 3.23 -7.33
C LEU A 92 18.66 3.51 -7.59
N GLU A 93 19.10 4.78 -7.56
CA GLU A 93 20.49 5.16 -7.71
C GLU A 93 21.39 4.55 -6.64
N ALA A 94 20.95 4.55 -5.38
CA ALA A 94 21.73 4.00 -4.27
C ALA A 94 21.86 2.48 -4.38
N ALA A 95 20.77 1.79 -4.74
CA ALA A 95 20.73 0.34 -4.95
C ALA A 95 21.64 -0.09 -6.12
N ALA A 96 21.55 0.60 -7.26
CA ALA A 96 22.40 0.34 -8.42
C ALA A 96 23.89 0.49 -8.08
N ARG A 97 24.27 1.58 -7.40
CA ARG A 97 25.67 1.81 -6.98
C ARG A 97 26.18 0.79 -5.96
N ALA A 98 25.30 0.19 -5.17
CA ALA A 98 25.65 -0.85 -4.21
C ALA A 98 25.71 -2.25 -4.83
N GLY A 99 25.40 -2.39 -6.11
CA GLY A 99 25.37 -3.69 -6.82
C GLY A 99 24.19 -4.57 -6.43
N VAL A 100 23.08 -3.97 -5.99
CA VAL A 100 21.83 -4.68 -5.74
C VAL A 100 21.30 -5.26 -7.06
N GLU A 101 20.85 -6.51 -7.05
CA GLU A 101 20.40 -7.20 -8.24
C GLU A 101 19.00 -6.72 -8.71
N ARG A 102 18.09 -6.43 -7.75
CA ARG A 102 16.71 -6.06 -8.05
C ARG A 102 16.11 -5.11 -7.02
N VAL A 103 15.28 -4.19 -7.49
CA VAL A 103 14.39 -3.38 -6.65
C VAL A 103 12.93 -3.80 -6.92
N VAL A 104 12.20 -4.17 -5.88
CA VAL A 104 10.74 -4.30 -5.94
C VAL A 104 10.12 -2.97 -5.52
N HIS A 105 9.52 -2.26 -6.45
CA HIS A 105 8.88 -0.96 -6.22
C HIS A 105 7.39 -1.13 -5.90
N PHE A 106 6.95 -0.58 -4.77
CA PHE A 106 5.56 -0.60 -4.35
C PHE A 106 4.78 0.58 -4.93
N SER A 107 4.11 0.35 -6.05
CA SER A 107 3.10 1.23 -6.61
C SER A 107 1.75 1.03 -5.87
N SER A 108 0.64 1.18 -6.54
CA SER A 108 -0.71 0.98 -6.02
C SER A 108 -1.67 0.74 -7.19
N VAL A 109 -2.74 0.01 -6.98
CA VAL A 109 -3.87 -0.02 -7.93
C VAL A 109 -4.48 1.36 -8.16
N ARG A 110 -4.24 2.33 -7.29
CA ARG A 110 -4.65 3.73 -7.49
C ARG A 110 -3.91 4.42 -8.64
N ALA A 111 -2.79 3.88 -9.12
CA ALA A 111 -2.11 4.41 -10.31
C ALA A 111 -2.96 4.33 -11.59
N TYR A 112 -4.02 3.52 -11.60
CA TYR A 112 -5.02 3.53 -12.68
C TYR A 112 -6.03 4.68 -12.60
N GLY A 113 -5.97 5.50 -11.56
CA GLY A 113 -6.97 6.49 -11.19
C GLY A 113 -8.07 5.88 -10.32
N ASP A 114 -8.91 6.75 -9.72
CA ASP A 114 -9.98 6.28 -8.84
C ASP A 114 -11.34 6.14 -9.57
N LEU A 115 -11.45 6.67 -10.80
CA LEU A 115 -12.70 6.71 -11.56
C LEU A 115 -12.48 6.37 -13.04
N GLY A 116 -13.50 5.82 -13.67
CA GLY A 116 -13.57 5.69 -15.14
C GLY A 116 -12.81 4.49 -15.70
N PHE A 117 -12.65 3.40 -14.94
CA PHE A 117 -12.12 2.14 -15.44
C PHE A 117 -13.17 1.01 -15.32
N PRO A 118 -13.10 -0.01 -16.20
CA PRO A 118 -13.99 -1.17 -16.17
C PRO A 118 -13.66 -2.09 -15.00
N ASP A 119 -14.45 -3.15 -14.83
CA ASP A 119 -14.10 -4.24 -13.94
C ASP A 119 -12.97 -5.11 -14.51
N GLY A 120 -12.17 -5.72 -13.63
CA GLY A 120 -11.08 -6.62 -14.00
C GLY A 120 -9.90 -5.93 -14.70
N VAL A 121 -9.53 -4.72 -14.26
CA VAL A 121 -8.41 -3.95 -14.84
C VAL A 121 -7.11 -4.76 -14.83
N LYS A 122 -6.50 -4.89 -16.00
CA LYS A 122 -5.23 -5.58 -16.22
C LYS A 122 -4.05 -4.61 -16.25
N GLU A 123 -2.85 -5.14 -16.11
CA GLU A 123 -1.60 -4.37 -16.13
C GLU A 123 -1.37 -3.62 -17.46
N THR A 124 -1.97 -4.09 -18.55
CA THR A 124 -1.94 -3.42 -19.87
C THR A 124 -2.85 -2.18 -19.93
N TRP A 125 -3.69 -1.94 -18.92
CA TRP A 125 -4.50 -0.73 -18.86
C TRP A 125 -3.63 0.47 -18.54
N PRO A 126 -3.86 1.63 -19.20
CA PRO A 126 -3.01 2.80 -19.02
C PRO A 126 -3.12 3.35 -17.58
N LEU A 127 -1.97 3.71 -17.01
CA LEU A 127 -1.92 4.48 -15.77
C LEU A 127 -2.43 5.89 -16.03
N ARG A 128 -3.11 6.47 -15.04
CA ARG A 128 -3.79 7.75 -15.20
C ARG A 128 -3.55 8.67 -14.00
N ALA A 129 -2.73 9.69 -14.22
CA ALA A 129 -2.69 10.84 -13.34
C ALA A 129 -4.04 11.58 -13.42
N ASP A 130 -4.61 11.96 -12.28
CA ASP A 130 -5.95 12.51 -12.18
C ASP A 130 -6.02 13.81 -11.35
N GLY A 131 -4.86 14.39 -11.05
CA GLY A 131 -4.72 15.63 -10.26
C GLY A 131 -4.72 15.40 -8.74
N ARG A 132 -4.79 14.15 -8.29
CA ARG A 132 -4.64 13.80 -6.87
C ARG A 132 -3.20 13.47 -6.57
N ALA A 133 -2.61 14.15 -5.59
CA ALA A 133 -1.17 14.07 -5.33
C ALA A 133 -0.67 12.64 -5.12
N TYR A 134 -1.42 11.81 -4.37
CA TYR A 134 -1.03 10.42 -4.16
C TYR A 134 -1.05 9.61 -5.47
N VAL A 135 -2.12 9.70 -6.25
CA VAL A 135 -2.25 9.01 -7.54
C VAL A 135 -1.15 9.44 -8.48
N ASP A 136 -0.99 10.76 -8.66
CA ASP A 136 -0.01 11.34 -9.58
C ASP A 136 1.42 10.96 -9.21
N THR A 137 1.75 10.94 -7.90
CA THR A 137 3.08 10.53 -7.45
C THR A 137 3.32 9.04 -7.63
N LYS A 138 2.31 8.17 -7.51
CA LYS A 138 2.46 6.73 -7.80
C LYS A 138 2.70 6.47 -9.29
N VAL A 139 1.97 7.17 -10.17
CA VAL A 139 2.20 7.11 -11.63
C VAL A 139 3.63 7.57 -11.97
N ALA A 140 4.07 8.71 -11.44
CA ALA A 140 5.39 9.25 -11.71
C ALA A 140 6.53 8.38 -11.13
N ALA A 141 6.35 7.84 -9.93
CA ALA A 141 7.33 6.95 -9.29
C ALA A 141 7.48 5.64 -10.06
N GLU A 142 6.38 5.07 -10.56
CA GLU A 142 6.40 3.87 -11.38
C GLU A 142 7.11 4.12 -12.73
N ALA A 143 6.83 5.24 -13.39
CA ALA A 143 7.54 5.63 -14.60
C ALA A 143 9.06 5.80 -14.34
N THR A 144 9.43 6.39 -13.19
CA THR A 144 10.83 6.53 -12.77
C THR A 144 11.49 5.16 -12.55
N ALA A 145 10.78 4.21 -11.97
CA ALA A 145 11.26 2.85 -11.73
C ALA A 145 11.49 2.10 -13.06
N PHE A 146 10.54 2.15 -13.98
CA PHE A 146 10.69 1.54 -15.30
C PHE A 146 11.77 2.22 -16.17
N ALA A 147 11.96 3.53 -16.06
CA ALA A 147 13.04 4.22 -16.76
C ALA A 147 14.42 3.72 -16.30
N ALA A 148 14.62 3.49 -14.99
CA ALA A 148 15.87 2.93 -14.46
C ALA A 148 16.09 1.49 -14.97
N HIS A 149 15.02 0.68 -15.04
CA HIS A 149 15.12 -0.67 -15.62
C HIS A 149 15.47 -0.64 -17.12
N ALA A 150 14.75 0.16 -17.89
CA ALA A 150 14.92 0.25 -19.35
C ALA A 150 16.30 0.78 -19.76
N SER A 151 16.91 1.64 -18.94
CA SER A 151 18.28 2.13 -19.14
C SER A 151 19.37 1.14 -18.73
N GLY A 152 19.01 -0.01 -18.17
CA GLY A 152 19.96 -1.00 -17.66
C GLY A 152 20.64 -0.60 -16.36
N GLU A 153 20.13 0.41 -15.64
CA GLU A 153 20.72 0.88 -14.40
C GLU A 153 20.54 -0.14 -13.27
N ILE A 154 19.34 -0.73 -13.16
CA ILE A 154 19.03 -1.78 -12.17
C ILE A 154 17.78 -2.55 -12.60
N ALA A 155 17.71 -3.85 -12.30
CA ALA A 155 16.47 -4.59 -12.52
C ALA A 155 15.36 -4.12 -11.56
N VAL A 156 14.16 -3.88 -12.10
CA VAL A 156 13.00 -3.44 -11.32
C VAL A 156 11.83 -4.38 -11.55
N THR A 157 11.11 -4.69 -10.48
CA THR A 157 9.76 -5.27 -10.52
C THR A 157 8.81 -4.29 -9.85
N VAL A 158 7.67 -4.01 -10.47
CA VAL A 158 6.64 -3.14 -9.89
C VAL A 158 5.50 -3.99 -9.37
N VAL A 159 5.01 -3.67 -8.19
CA VAL A 159 3.81 -4.30 -7.62
C VAL A 159 2.74 -3.25 -7.35
N ARG A 160 1.49 -3.56 -7.68
CA ARG A 160 0.31 -2.72 -7.45
C ARG A 160 -0.63 -3.44 -6.49
N PRO A 161 -0.42 -3.30 -5.16
CA PRO A 161 -1.32 -3.88 -4.17
C PRO A 161 -2.73 -3.30 -4.29
N GLY A 162 -3.74 -4.13 -4.00
CA GLY A 162 -5.09 -3.69 -3.70
C GLY A 162 -5.20 -2.97 -2.36
N ASP A 163 -6.34 -3.08 -1.71
CA ASP A 163 -6.64 -2.46 -0.41
C ASP A 163 -6.10 -3.33 0.72
N VAL A 164 -4.84 -3.09 1.14
CA VAL A 164 -4.13 -3.96 2.08
C VAL A 164 -4.68 -3.81 3.49
N TYR A 165 -5.34 -4.84 4.01
CA TYR A 165 -5.90 -4.86 5.35
C TYR A 165 -5.26 -5.97 6.21
N GLY A 166 -5.57 -5.95 7.50
CA GLY A 166 -5.06 -6.93 8.46
C GLY A 166 -4.47 -6.27 9.70
N PRO A 167 -3.80 -7.04 10.58
CA PRO A 167 -3.12 -6.57 11.78
C PRO A 167 -2.17 -5.40 11.52
N GLY A 168 -2.42 -4.24 12.15
CA GLY A 168 -1.57 -3.05 12.01
C GLY A 168 -1.88 -2.14 10.80
N SER A 169 -2.81 -2.50 9.93
CA SER A 169 -3.22 -1.62 8.82
C SER A 169 -3.96 -0.40 9.34
N ARG A 170 -3.30 0.76 9.28
CA ARG A 170 -3.93 2.00 9.72
C ARG A 170 -5.10 2.43 8.82
N PRO A 171 -4.98 2.48 7.46
CA PRO A 171 -6.05 3.00 6.61
C PRO A 171 -7.28 2.09 6.56
N TRP A 172 -7.10 0.76 6.56
CA TRP A 172 -8.18 -0.18 6.27
C TRP A 172 -8.60 -1.05 7.46
N THR A 173 -7.95 -0.90 8.63
CA THR A 173 -8.31 -1.59 9.88
C THR A 173 -8.53 -0.60 11.01
N ILE A 174 -7.50 0.16 11.41
CA ILE A 174 -7.54 1.00 12.61
C ILE A 174 -8.50 2.20 12.42
N ILE A 175 -8.29 3.00 11.37
CA ILE A 175 -9.13 4.19 11.11
C ILE A 175 -10.62 3.83 10.99
N PRO A 176 -11.03 2.81 10.21
CA PRO A 176 -12.43 2.41 10.16
C PRO A 176 -13.03 2.06 11.52
N VAL A 177 -12.31 1.30 12.34
CA VAL A 177 -12.74 0.94 13.70
C VAL A 177 -12.93 2.20 14.57
N GLU A 178 -11.96 3.11 14.55
CA GLU A 178 -12.04 4.39 15.28
C GLU A 178 -13.23 5.24 14.82
N GLU A 179 -13.47 5.35 13.51
CA GLU A 179 -14.55 6.16 12.96
C GLU A 179 -15.93 5.54 13.22
N ILE A 180 -16.03 4.21 13.24
CA ILE A 180 -17.26 3.51 13.65
C ILE A 180 -17.54 3.74 15.14
N LYS A 181 -16.53 3.66 16.03
CA LYS A 181 -16.67 3.97 17.45
C LYS A 181 -17.22 5.38 17.68
N LYS A 182 -16.75 6.35 16.88
CA LYS A 182 -17.20 7.76 16.93
C LYS A 182 -18.55 8.00 16.21
N GLY A 183 -19.14 6.96 15.57
CA GLY A 183 -20.39 7.09 14.80
C GLY A 183 -20.25 7.93 13.52
N ARG A 184 -19.04 8.07 12.98
CA ARG A 184 -18.73 8.96 11.85
C ARG A 184 -18.49 8.23 10.53
N LEU A 185 -18.45 6.89 10.50
CA LEU A 185 -18.29 6.17 9.24
C LEU A 185 -19.56 6.31 8.39
N ILE A 186 -19.42 6.98 7.25
CA ILE A 186 -20.48 7.15 6.24
C ILE A 186 -19.92 6.72 4.89
N LEU A 187 -20.63 5.84 4.20
CA LEU A 187 -20.21 5.32 2.89
C LEU A 187 -20.95 6.05 1.76
N PRO A 188 -20.22 6.49 0.70
CA PRO A 188 -20.83 7.04 -0.50
C PRO A 188 -21.51 5.96 -1.36
N ALA A 189 -22.23 6.39 -2.40
CA ALA A 189 -22.85 5.52 -3.42
C ALA A 189 -23.70 4.36 -2.83
N GLY A 190 -24.41 4.60 -1.72
CA GLY A 190 -25.15 3.54 -1.05
C GLY A 190 -24.27 2.42 -0.47
N GLY A 191 -22.94 2.62 -0.39
CA GLY A 191 -21.96 1.61 0.01
C GLY A 191 -21.64 0.57 -1.08
N GLN A 192 -22.08 0.81 -2.32
CA GLN A 192 -21.92 -0.13 -3.44
C GLN A 192 -20.59 0.00 -4.17
N GLY A 193 -19.75 0.98 -3.82
CA GLY A 193 -18.41 1.09 -4.42
C GLY A 193 -17.61 -0.20 -4.22
N VAL A 194 -16.84 -0.57 -5.24
CA VAL A 194 -16.03 -1.79 -5.26
C VAL A 194 -14.76 -1.56 -4.45
N PHE A 195 -14.49 -2.47 -3.54
CA PHE A 195 -13.31 -2.54 -2.70
C PHE A 195 -12.52 -3.82 -3.04
N SER A 196 -11.22 -3.73 -3.21
CA SER A 196 -10.36 -4.87 -3.59
C SER A 196 -9.44 -5.24 -2.43
N PRO A 197 -9.99 -5.86 -1.35
CA PRO A 197 -9.22 -6.14 -0.15
C PRO A 197 -8.19 -7.23 -0.42
N VAL A 198 -6.95 -7.01 -0.01
CA VAL A 198 -5.90 -8.03 0.03
C VAL A 198 -5.40 -8.16 1.47
N TYR A 199 -5.44 -9.38 2.00
CA TYR A 199 -4.90 -9.64 3.33
C TYR A 199 -3.39 -9.54 3.32
N ILE A 200 -2.81 -9.02 4.40
CA ILE A 200 -1.38 -8.72 4.46
C ILE A 200 -0.50 -9.93 4.13
N ASP A 201 -0.82 -11.13 4.64
CA ASP A 201 -0.01 -12.32 4.42
C ASP A 201 0.01 -12.74 2.93
N ASP A 202 -1.12 -12.64 2.24
CA ASP A 202 -1.21 -12.90 0.80
C ASP A 202 -0.36 -11.91 -0.01
N LEU A 203 -0.42 -10.61 0.36
CA LEU A 203 0.42 -9.62 -0.27
C LEU A 203 1.90 -9.96 -0.09
N ILE A 204 2.32 -10.28 1.15
CA ILE A 204 3.72 -10.60 1.46
C ILE A 204 4.21 -11.81 0.67
N ALA A 205 3.39 -12.86 0.55
CA ALA A 205 3.70 -14.02 -0.29
C ALA A 205 3.92 -13.62 -1.77
N GLY A 206 3.05 -12.74 -2.31
CA GLY A 206 3.22 -12.21 -3.66
C GLY A 206 4.49 -11.38 -3.83
N ILE A 207 4.87 -10.60 -2.84
CA ILE A 207 6.10 -9.81 -2.86
C ILE A 207 7.33 -10.70 -2.83
N LEU A 208 7.34 -11.78 -2.04
CA LEU A 208 8.45 -12.74 -2.05
C LEU A 208 8.66 -13.33 -3.45
N LEU A 209 7.58 -13.74 -4.12
CA LEU A 209 7.65 -14.23 -5.49
C LEU A 209 8.13 -13.14 -6.46
N ALA A 210 7.60 -11.92 -6.38
CA ALA A 210 8.03 -10.79 -7.22
C ALA A 210 9.53 -10.43 -7.01
N ALA A 211 10.05 -10.64 -5.80
CA ALA A 211 11.45 -10.40 -5.48
C ALA A 211 12.39 -11.48 -6.02
N THR A 212 11.93 -12.74 -6.07
CA THR A 212 12.80 -13.91 -6.33
C THR A 212 12.58 -14.55 -7.71
N HIS A 213 11.39 -14.40 -8.31
CA HIS A 213 11.09 -15.03 -9.59
C HIS A 213 11.93 -14.43 -10.73
N PRO A 214 12.61 -15.26 -11.56
CA PRO A 214 13.49 -14.77 -12.62
C PRO A 214 12.76 -13.89 -13.64
N ASP A 215 11.53 -14.25 -14.04
CA ASP A 215 10.75 -13.54 -15.05
C ASP A 215 10.02 -12.30 -14.50
N ALA A 216 10.23 -11.93 -13.23
CA ALA A 216 9.61 -10.76 -12.64
C ALA A 216 10.34 -9.45 -12.99
N ALA A 217 11.61 -9.52 -13.42
CA ALA A 217 12.38 -8.33 -13.80
C ALA A 217 11.76 -7.62 -15.00
N GLY A 218 11.58 -6.31 -14.91
CA GLY A 218 10.94 -5.48 -15.94
C GLY A 218 9.41 -5.63 -16.02
N GLN A 219 8.81 -6.33 -15.05
CA GLN A 219 7.37 -6.58 -15.04
C GLN A 219 6.66 -5.77 -13.95
N ASP A 220 5.36 -5.58 -14.18
CA ASP A 220 4.42 -5.07 -13.18
C ASP A 220 3.34 -6.12 -12.86
N PHE A 221 2.86 -6.13 -11.64
CA PHE A 221 1.86 -7.09 -11.17
C PHE A 221 0.80 -6.41 -10.31
N ASN A 222 -0.47 -6.59 -10.67
CA ASN A 222 -1.57 -6.32 -9.77
C ASN A 222 -1.65 -7.44 -8.72
N LEU A 223 -1.73 -7.04 -7.45
CA LEU A 223 -1.88 -7.96 -6.33
C LEU A 223 -3.15 -7.62 -5.52
N PRO A 224 -4.34 -7.83 -6.09
CA PRO A 224 -5.61 -7.75 -5.35
C PRO A 224 -5.78 -9.01 -4.52
N GLY A 225 -6.79 -9.01 -3.62
CA GLY A 225 -7.13 -10.23 -2.88
C GLY A 225 -7.91 -11.27 -3.68
N VAL A 226 -8.59 -12.16 -2.96
CA VAL A 226 -9.32 -13.29 -3.55
C VAL A 226 -10.40 -12.80 -4.49
N GLU A 227 -11.22 -11.84 -4.04
CA GLU A 227 -12.31 -11.25 -4.81
C GLU A 227 -12.59 -9.79 -4.40
N PRO A 228 -13.08 -8.95 -5.32
CA PRO A 228 -13.58 -7.63 -4.96
C PRO A 228 -14.93 -7.77 -4.23
N VAL A 229 -15.19 -6.86 -3.28
CA VAL A 229 -16.43 -6.80 -2.51
C VAL A 229 -16.98 -5.38 -2.50
N THR A 230 -18.23 -5.19 -2.02
CA THR A 230 -18.71 -3.82 -1.82
C THR A 230 -18.09 -3.19 -0.57
N CYS A 231 -17.95 -1.86 -0.57
CA CYS A 231 -17.53 -1.13 0.64
C CYS A 231 -18.44 -1.46 1.82
N LYS A 232 -19.76 -1.61 1.59
CA LYS A 232 -20.71 -1.99 2.64
C LYS A 232 -20.42 -3.36 3.23
N THR A 233 -20.03 -4.34 2.42
CA THR A 233 -19.60 -5.67 2.87
C THR A 233 -18.35 -5.58 3.72
N PHE A 234 -17.30 -4.95 3.20
CA PHE A 234 -16.02 -4.83 3.89
C PHE A 234 -16.13 -4.12 5.24
N PHE A 235 -16.65 -2.91 5.26
CA PHE A 235 -16.80 -2.14 6.51
C PHE A 235 -17.88 -2.71 7.44
N GLY A 236 -18.81 -3.49 6.90
CA GLY A 236 -19.81 -4.24 7.68
C GLY A 236 -19.20 -5.25 8.64
N HIS A 237 -18.05 -5.83 8.35
CA HIS A 237 -17.32 -6.68 9.30
C HIS A 237 -16.94 -5.91 10.57
N TYR A 238 -16.38 -4.71 10.44
CA TYR A 238 -16.00 -3.91 11.61
C TYR A 238 -17.19 -3.45 12.44
N THR A 239 -18.34 -3.14 11.80
CA THR A 239 -19.53 -2.79 12.57
C THR A 239 -20.08 -3.98 13.35
N ARG A 240 -20.01 -5.20 12.79
CA ARG A 240 -20.36 -6.44 13.53
C ARG A 240 -19.43 -6.70 14.72
N MET A 241 -18.11 -6.59 14.52
CA MET A 241 -17.11 -6.74 15.59
C MET A 241 -17.35 -5.77 16.77
N LEU A 242 -17.88 -4.58 16.47
CA LEU A 242 -18.17 -3.54 17.45
C LEU A 242 -19.63 -3.58 18.00
N ASN A 243 -20.44 -4.56 17.59
CA ASN A 243 -21.88 -4.63 17.91
C ASN A 243 -22.62 -3.31 17.55
N LYS A 244 -22.26 -2.69 16.41
CA LYS A 244 -22.88 -1.47 15.90
C LYS A 244 -23.78 -1.77 14.71
N PRO A 245 -24.75 -0.89 14.41
CA PRO A 245 -25.53 -0.98 13.19
C PRO A 245 -24.66 -0.94 11.94
N PRO A 246 -25.13 -1.48 10.79
CA PRO A 246 -24.41 -1.37 9.52
C PRO A 246 -24.00 0.07 9.19
N PRO A 247 -22.93 0.28 8.41
CA PRO A 247 -22.47 1.62 8.06
C PRO A 247 -23.61 2.45 7.42
N ARG A 248 -23.73 3.71 7.83
CA ARG A 248 -24.67 4.65 7.18
C ARG A 248 -24.22 4.91 5.75
N THR A 249 -25.16 5.00 4.84
CA THR A 249 -24.89 5.25 3.43
C THR A 249 -25.61 6.50 2.96
N VAL A 250 -24.95 7.24 2.05
CA VAL A 250 -25.54 8.45 1.44
C VAL A 250 -25.22 8.48 -0.07
N PRO A 251 -26.00 9.21 -0.89
CA PRO A 251 -25.61 9.48 -2.27
C PRO A 251 -24.23 10.16 -2.36
N THR A 252 -23.48 9.86 -3.41
CA THR A 252 -22.10 10.36 -3.60
C THR A 252 -21.99 11.88 -3.47
N ARG A 253 -22.94 12.63 -4.05
CA ARG A 253 -22.94 14.12 -3.97
C ARG A 253 -23.05 14.61 -2.54
N VAL A 254 -23.85 13.94 -1.71
CA VAL A 254 -24.01 14.26 -0.28
C VAL A 254 -22.71 13.93 0.47
N ALA A 255 -22.11 12.78 0.19
CA ALA A 255 -20.84 12.38 0.79
C ALA A 255 -19.73 13.41 0.48
N ILE A 256 -19.62 13.87 -0.77
CA ILE A 256 -18.65 14.92 -1.18
C ILE A 256 -18.89 16.21 -0.41
N ALA A 257 -20.14 16.67 -0.33
CA ALA A 257 -20.47 17.89 0.40
C ALA A 257 -20.10 17.80 1.89
N LEU A 258 -20.42 16.68 2.54
CA LEU A 258 -20.06 16.41 3.94
C LEU A 258 -18.55 16.37 4.14
N ALA A 259 -17.82 15.64 3.30
CA ALA A 259 -16.37 15.51 3.37
C ALA A 259 -15.66 16.88 3.13
N THR A 260 -16.16 17.69 2.20
CA THR A 260 -15.63 19.04 1.92
C THR A 260 -15.87 19.97 3.12
N ALA A 261 -17.08 19.97 3.70
CA ALA A 261 -17.40 20.75 4.87
C ALA A 261 -16.53 20.36 6.07
N ALA A 262 -16.42 19.05 6.36
CA ALA A 262 -15.57 18.52 7.43
C ALA A 262 -14.10 18.91 7.23
N GLY A 263 -13.54 18.73 6.02
CA GLY A 263 -12.18 19.12 5.69
C GLY A 263 -11.92 20.63 5.83
N THR A 264 -12.92 21.45 5.54
CA THR A 264 -12.83 22.90 5.73
C THR A 264 -12.77 23.26 7.22
N VAL A 265 -13.62 22.65 8.05
CA VAL A 265 -13.61 22.85 9.51
C VAL A 265 -12.27 22.42 10.12
N GLU A 266 -11.73 21.27 9.73
CA GLU A 266 -10.44 20.81 10.25
C GLU A 266 -9.29 21.74 9.82
N ARG A 267 -9.31 22.28 8.59
CA ARG A 267 -8.32 23.30 8.15
C ARG A 267 -8.39 24.58 8.99
N PHE A 268 -9.58 25.07 9.32
CA PHE A 268 -9.72 26.21 10.23
C PHE A 268 -9.19 25.93 11.64
N ARG A 269 -9.17 24.65 12.06
CA ARG A 269 -8.56 24.20 13.32
C ARG A 269 -7.06 23.93 13.22
N GLY A 270 -6.43 24.21 12.06
CA GLY A 270 -5.02 23.91 11.80
C GLY A 270 -4.72 22.42 11.67
N ARG A 271 -5.73 21.58 11.38
CA ARG A 271 -5.59 20.12 11.23
C ARG A 271 -5.85 19.71 9.79
N SER A 272 -5.15 18.68 9.36
CA SER A 272 -5.43 17.97 8.11
C SER A 272 -6.29 16.73 8.37
N SER A 273 -7.17 16.37 7.42
CA SER A 273 -8.05 15.22 7.55
C SER A 273 -7.84 14.25 6.39
N GLU A 274 -7.70 12.97 6.72
CA GLU A 274 -7.69 11.89 5.72
C GLU A 274 -9.09 11.67 5.09
N LEU A 275 -10.14 12.03 5.81
CA LEU A 275 -11.52 11.96 5.34
C LEU A 275 -11.85 13.24 4.55
N ASN A 276 -11.59 13.22 3.26
CA ASN A 276 -11.82 14.32 2.33
C ASN A 276 -12.53 13.81 1.05
N ALA A 277 -12.73 14.70 0.08
CA ALA A 277 -13.38 14.35 -1.19
C ALA A 277 -12.64 13.22 -1.95
N GLU A 278 -11.31 13.13 -1.84
CA GLU A 278 -10.52 12.08 -2.48
C GLU A 278 -10.88 10.68 -1.95
N THR A 279 -11.06 10.57 -0.63
CA THR A 279 -11.53 9.32 0.00
C THR A 279 -12.92 8.93 -0.51
N VAL A 280 -13.82 9.92 -0.72
CA VAL A 280 -15.15 9.64 -1.28
C VAL A 280 -15.04 9.07 -2.70
N TYR A 281 -14.24 9.68 -3.58
CA TYR A 281 -14.04 9.16 -4.94
C TYR A 281 -13.46 7.74 -4.92
N TYR A 282 -12.48 7.49 -4.07
CA TYR A 282 -11.89 6.17 -3.91
C TYR A 282 -12.94 5.10 -3.55
N LEU A 283 -13.84 5.40 -2.63
CA LEU A 283 -14.90 4.50 -2.17
C LEU A 283 -16.11 4.40 -3.14
N THR A 284 -16.05 5.05 -4.30
CA THR A 284 -17.08 4.97 -5.35
C THR A 284 -16.61 4.24 -6.60
N ARG A 285 -15.48 3.56 -6.56
CA ARG A 285 -14.94 2.79 -7.70
C ARG A 285 -15.96 1.76 -8.18
N ALA A 286 -16.00 1.56 -9.52
CA ALA A 286 -16.99 0.70 -10.17
C ALA A 286 -16.49 -0.72 -10.45
N GLY A 287 -15.18 -0.98 -10.39
CA GLY A 287 -14.59 -2.27 -10.73
C GLY A 287 -13.38 -2.64 -9.90
N GLY A 288 -12.99 -3.90 -9.99
CA GLY A 288 -11.80 -4.48 -9.37
C GLY A 288 -10.63 -4.63 -10.34
N TYR A 289 -9.63 -5.40 -9.93
CA TYR A 289 -8.37 -5.57 -10.65
C TYR A 289 -8.11 -7.04 -10.93
N SER A 290 -7.57 -7.35 -12.12
CA SER A 290 -7.18 -8.70 -12.52
C SER A 290 -5.85 -9.09 -11.89
N ARG A 291 -5.76 -10.30 -11.36
CA ARG A 291 -4.50 -10.93 -10.88
C ARG A 291 -3.95 -11.96 -11.85
N ALA A 292 -4.59 -12.15 -13.00
CA ALA A 292 -4.26 -13.21 -13.94
C ALA A 292 -2.79 -13.21 -14.42
N LYS A 293 -2.13 -12.04 -14.45
CA LYS A 293 -0.70 -11.94 -14.77
C LYS A 293 0.16 -12.48 -13.63
N ALA A 294 -0.15 -12.13 -12.39
CA ALA A 294 0.56 -12.62 -11.22
C ALA A 294 0.39 -14.14 -11.05
N GLU A 295 -0.81 -14.68 -11.29
CA GLU A 295 -1.04 -16.13 -11.32
C GLU A 295 -0.19 -16.83 -12.38
N ARG A 296 -0.21 -16.32 -13.61
CA ARG A 296 0.48 -16.96 -14.74
C ARG A 296 2.00 -16.87 -14.64
N VAL A 297 2.56 -15.74 -14.21
CA VAL A 297 4.00 -15.49 -14.23
C VAL A 297 4.67 -15.88 -12.92
N LEU A 298 4.06 -15.52 -11.80
CA LEU A 298 4.62 -15.75 -10.47
C LEU A 298 4.07 -17.01 -9.80
N GLY A 299 3.01 -17.61 -10.32
CA GLY A 299 2.26 -18.66 -9.62
C GLY A 299 1.55 -18.15 -8.36
N TRP A 300 1.37 -16.83 -8.23
CA TRP A 300 0.76 -16.24 -7.04
C TRP A 300 -0.76 -16.31 -7.07
N VAL A 301 -1.34 -16.91 -6.05
CA VAL A 301 -2.79 -16.97 -5.82
C VAL A 301 -3.04 -16.61 -4.35
N PRO A 302 -3.83 -15.56 -4.06
CA PRO A 302 -4.19 -15.23 -2.68
C PRO A 302 -5.04 -16.34 -2.08
N GLN A 303 -4.77 -16.70 -0.83
CA GLN A 303 -5.36 -17.84 -0.14
C GLN A 303 -6.35 -17.44 0.96
N VAL A 304 -6.20 -16.24 1.52
CA VAL A 304 -6.97 -15.80 2.68
C VAL A 304 -8.28 -15.18 2.22
N SER A 305 -9.40 -15.85 2.50
CA SER A 305 -10.72 -15.30 2.25
C SER A 305 -10.97 -14.04 3.10
N LEU A 306 -11.95 -13.21 2.69
CA LEU A 306 -12.30 -12.03 3.48
C LEU A 306 -12.74 -12.39 4.91
N ASP A 307 -13.54 -13.43 5.07
CA ASP A 307 -14.05 -13.86 6.38
C ASP A 307 -12.88 -14.31 7.29
N GLU A 308 -11.95 -15.10 6.75
CA GLU A 308 -10.77 -15.55 7.50
C GLU A 308 -9.85 -14.38 7.86
N GLY A 309 -9.54 -13.50 6.91
CA GLY A 309 -8.71 -12.33 7.15
C GLY A 309 -9.34 -11.38 8.18
N MET A 310 -10.66 -11.23 8.14
CA MET A 310 -11.39 -10.44 9.14
C MET A 310 -11.41 -11.10 10.52
N ALA A 311 -11.52 -12.43 10.61
CA ALA A 311 -11.41 -13.13 11.88
C ALA A 311 -10.02 -12.97 12.52
N ARG A 312 -8.94 -13.11 11.73
CA ARG A 312 -7.57 -12.86 12.19
C ARG A 312 -7.37 -11.39 12.62
N THR A 313 -7.96 -10.46 11.87
CA THR A 313 -7.91 -9.03 12.16
C THR A 313 -8.67 -8.71 13.44
N GLU A 314 -9.83 -9.32 13.69
CA GLU A 314 -10.61 -9.17 14.92
C GLU A 314 -9.81 -9.65 16.14
N ALA A 315 -9.19 -10.82 16.07
CA ALA A 315 -8.35 -11.35 17.13
C ALA A 315 -7.23 -10.37 17.52
N TRP A 316 -6.55 -9.80 16.50
CA TRP A 316 -5.52 -8.79 16.72
C TRP A 316 -6.09 -7.50 17.33
N LEU A 317 -7.22 -6.99 16.82
CA LEU A 317 -7.86 -5.78 17.35
C LEU A 317 -8.26 -5.93 18.83
N ARG A 318 -8.66 -7.13 19.26
CA ARG A 318 -8.94 -7.43 20.67
C ARG A 318 -7.66 -7.44 21.50
N THR A 319 -6.60 -8.08 21.02
CA THR A 319 -5.29 -8.13 21.70
C THR A 319 -4.71 -6.73 21.91
N GLU A 320 -4.85 -5.85 20.93
CA GLU A 320 -4.34 -4.47 20.99
C GLU A 320 -5.31 -3.47 21.68
N GLY A 321 -6.45 -3.95 22.19
CA GLY A 321 -7.41 -3.11 22.92
C GLY A 321 -8.24 -2.17 22.02
N TYR A 322 -8.29 -2.41 20.71
CA TYR A 322 -9.18 -1.68 19.82
C TYR A 322 -10.64 -2.17 19.90
N LEU A 323 -10.86 -3.39 20.37
CA LEU A 323 -12.19 -3.98 20.63
C LEU A 323 -12.25 -4.41 22.09
N ASP A 324 -13.45 -4.26 22.70
CA ASP A 324 -13.74 -4.72 24.09
C ASP A 324 -13.86 -6.23 24.13
#